data_c93af92ad3c50df54d034ae9bcda89a9
#
_entry.id   c93af92ad3c50df54d034ae9bcda89a9
#
_cell.length_a   1.000
_cell.length_b   1.000
_cell.length_c   1.000
_cell.angle_alpha   90.00
_cell.angle_beta   90.00
_cell.angle_gamma   90.00
#
_symmetry.space_group_name_H-M   'P 1'
#
loop_
_entity.id
_entity.type
_entity.pdbx_description
1 polymer ?
#
loop_
_entity_poly.entity_id
_entity_poly.type
_entity_poly.pdbx_seq_one_letter_code
_entity_poly.pdbx_strand_id
1 'polypeptide(L)'
;MARTVIAAFDEFVKDSVNLDSERTKKARSSRDWLVDQVLGFPDKDSDFPAIYAEKYIFFGSFARRTKKRPLDDIDTMIALKAQGCTYLEYTDRIEITVPDTSAQFKKLCNDNASILNSKKLINLFVKNLKNVSQYENADIKRNQEAATLKLLSYEWNFDVVPCFFTTEDPFG
;
A
#
# COMPACT_ATOMS: atom_id res chain seq x y z
N MET A 1 -2.88 37.49 18.28
CA MET A 1 -1.98 38.12 17.28
C MET A 1 -0.54 37.87 17.68
N ALA A 2 0.27 37.41 16.75
CA ALA A 2 1.72 37.22 16.99
C ALA A 2 2.38 38.56 17.28
N ARG A 3 3.18 38.62 18.34
CA ARG A 3 3.85 39.88 18.77
C ARG A 3 5.20 40.13 18.09
N THR A 4 5.76 39.11 17.40
CA THR A 4 7.04 39.20 16.69
C THR A 4 6.94 38.46 15.36
N VAL A 5 7.85 38.73 14.42
CA VAL A 5 7.93 38.02 13.12
C VAL A 5 8.13 36.52 13.33
N ILE A 6 8.95 36.12 14.29
CA ILE A 6 9.18 34.70 14.62
C ILE A 6 7.89 34.06 15.09
N ALA A 7 7.17 34.67 16.04
CA ALA A 7 5.93 34.12 16.53
C ALA A 7 4.84 34.04 15.44
N ALA A 8 4.79 35.03 14.53
CA ALA A 8 3.88 34.98 13.38
C ALA A 8 4.24 33.86 12.40
N PHE A 9 5.53 33.62 12.17
CA PHE A 9 5.98 32.51 11.33
C PHE A 9 5.70 31.14 11.97
N ASP A 10 5.95 31.00 13.26
CA ASP A 10 5.64 29.76 14.00
C ASP A 10 4.15 29.44 13.96
N GLU A 11 3.29 30.45 14.15
CA GLU A 11 1.84 30.35 14.06
C GLU A 11 1.42 29.92 12.64
N PHE A 12 1.97 30.55 11.60
CA PHE A 12 1.72 30.19 10.20
C PHE A 12 2.13 28.76 9.91
N VAL A 13 3.33 28.36 10.33
CA VAL A 13 3.83 26.98 10.11
C VAL A 13 2.94 25.97 10.80
N LYS A 14 2.55 26.24 12.04
CA LYS A 14 1.68 25.36 12.83
C LYS A 14 0.27 25.26 12.19
N ASP A 15 -0.34 26.38 11.85
CA ASP A 15 -1.76 26.42 11.51
C ASP A 15 -2.03 26.21 10.02
N SER A 16 -1.06 26.53 9.15
CA SER A 16 -1.24 26.48 7.70
C SER A 16 -0.37 25.44 6.98
N VAL A 17 0.77 25.06 7.56
CA VAL A 17 1.75 24.18 6.89
C VAL A 17 1.75 22.78 7.47
N ASN A 18 1.92 22.66 8.78
CA ASN A 18 2.03 21.35 9.43
C ASN A 18 0.69 20.62 9.47
N LEU A 19 0.75 19.28 9.42
CA LEU A 19 -0.42 18.46 9.64
C LEU A 19 -0.96 18.66 11.08
N ASP A 20 -2.26 18.70 11.20
CA ASP A 20 -2.95 18.70 12.49
C ASP A 20 -2.66 17.40 13.26
N SER A 21 -2.39 17.51 14.57
CA SER A 21 -1.98 16.36 15.38
C SER A 21 -3.09 15.33 15.56
N GLU A 22 -4.33 15.75 15.73
CA GLU A 22 -5.47 14.84 15.90
C GLU A 22 -5.82 14.14 14.58
N ARG A 23 -5.76 14.86 13.46
CA ARG A 23 -5.88 14.28 12.12
C ARG A 23 -4.78 13.26 11.85
N THR A 24 -3.54 13.57 12.23
CA THR A 24 -2.40 12.66 12.08
C THR A 24 -2.59 11.36 12.88
N LYS A 25 -3.08 11.45 14.12
CA LYS A 25 -3.40 10.29 14.95
C LYS A 25 -4.50 9.44 14.30
N LYS A 26 -5.57 10.09 13.85
CA LYS A 26 -6.70 9.41 13.18
C LYS A 26 -6.26 8.72 11.88
N ALA A 27 -5.42 9.38 11.09
CA ALA A 27 -4.87 8.82 9.87
C ALA A 27 -4.01 7.57 10.12
N ARG A 28 -3.15 7.61 11.16
CA ARG A 28 -2.34 6.45 11.56
C ARG A 28 -3.22 5.30 12.04
N SER A 29 -4.18 5.56 12.92
CA SER A 29 -5.10 4.53 13.41
C SER A 29 -5.91 3.88 12.27
N SER A 30 -6.38 4.69 11.31
CA SER A 30 -7.09 4.19 10.13
C SER A 30 -6.20 3.38 9.20
N ARG A 31 -4.93 3.77 9.03
CA ARG A 31 -3.94 3.02 8.28
C ARG A 31 -3.63 1.68 8.93
N ASP A 32 -3.39 1.67 10.23
CA ASP A 32 -3.06 0.47 10.99
C ASP A 32 -4.22 -0.53 10.93
N TRP A 33 -5.45 -0.04 11.06
CA TRP A 33 -6.65 -0.86 10.89
C TRP A 33 -6.78 -1.43 9.45
N LEU A 34 -6.47 -0.63 8.42
CA LEU A 34 -6.43 -1.10 7.02
C LEU A 34 -5.42 -2.24 6.85
N VAL A 35 -4.22 -2.09 7.41
CA VAL A 35 -3.19 -3.12 7.37
C VAL A 35 -3.68 -4.42 8.01
N ASP A 36 -4.32 -4.34 9.18
CA ASP A 36 -4.89 -5.51 9.86
C ASP A 36 -5.94 -6.22 8.98
N GLN A 37 -6.79 -5.46 8.25
CA GLN A 37 -7.74 -6.08 7.30
C GLN A 37 -7.03 -6.80 6.16
N VAL A 38 -6.00 -6.17 5.57
CA VAL A 38 -5.23 -6.73 4.45
C VAL A 38 -4.46 -7.98 4.88
N LEU A 39 -3.86 -7.98 6.07
CA LEU A 39 -3.16 -9.15 6.60
C LEU A 39 -4.07 -10.37 6.79
N GLY A 40 -5.37 -10.15 6.99
CA GLY A 40 -6.37 -11.20 7.08
C GLY A 40 -6.92 -11.69 5.73
N PHE A 41 -6.51 -11.18 4.58
CA PHE A 41 -7.03 -11.59 3.27
C PHE A 41 -6.73 -13.06 2.93
N PRO A 42 -5.53 -13.61 3.19
CA PRO A 42 -5.27 -15.03 2.91
C PRO A 42 -6.18 -16.00 3.66
N ASP A 43 -6.68 -15.62 4.83
CA ASP A 43 -7.61 -16.44 5.62
C ASP A 43 -9.04 -16.38 5.10
N LYS A 44 -9.40 -15.30 4.38
CA LYS A 44 -10.75 -15.04 3.86
C LYS A 44 -10.92 -15.43 2.38
N ASP A 45 -9.85 -15.43 1.61
CA ASP A 45 -9.82 -15.75 0.18
C ASP A 45 -8.68 -16.72 -0.11
N SER A 46 -9.01 -17.99 -0.37
CA SER A 46 -8.03 -19.05 -0.64
C SER A 46 -7.20 -18.82 -1.90
N ASP A 47 -7.64 -17.92 -2.78
CA ASP A 47 -6.90 -17.50 -3.97
C ASP A 47 -5.88 -16.39 -3.65
N PHE A 48 -5.95 -15.81 -2.45
CA PHE A 48 -5.04 -14.75 -2.06
C PHE A 48 -3.68 -15.33 -1.64
N PRO A 49 -2.56 -14.83 -2.21
CA PRO A 49 -1.23 -15.31 -1.84
C PRO A 49 -0.89 -15.02 -0.38
N ALA A 50 -0.06 -15.86 0.22
CA ALA A 50 0.39 -15.65 1.59
C ALA A 50 1.17 -14.33 1.74
N ILE A 51 0.87 -13.60 2.81
CA ILE A 51 1.50 -12.32 3.16
C ILE A 51 2.61 -12.57 4.18
N TYR A 52 3.66 -11.75 4.14
CA TYR A 52 4.62 -11.58 5.21
C TYR A 52 4.02 -10.63 6.26
N ALA A 53 3.31 -11.17 7.25
CA ALA A 53 2.59 -10.37 8.24
C ALA A 53 3.49 -9.39 9.02
N GLU A 54 4.79 -9.72 9.16
CA GLU A 54 5.77 -8.92 9.89
C GLU A 54 6.54 -7.93 8.98
N LYS A 55 6.22 -7.91 7.69
CA LYS A 55 7.00 -7.20 6.65
C LYS A 55 6.11 -6.30 5.79
N TYR A 56 5.41 -5.38 6.42
CA TYR A 56 4.79 -4.25 5.72
C TYR A 56 5.62 -3.00 5.94
N ILE A 57 5.60 -2.08 4.98
CA ILE A 57 6.43 -0.88 4.99
C ILE A 57 5.53 0.33 4.77
N PHE A 58 5.52 1.23 5.75
CA PHE A 58 4.95 2.55 5.55
C PHE A 58 5.97 3.42 4.80
N PHE A 59 5.56 3.99 3.69
CA PHE A 59 6.43 4.82 2.88
C PHE A 59 5.75 6.14 2.48
N GLY A 60 6.26 6.84 1.50
CA GLY A 60 5.72 8.13 1.09
C GLY A 60 5.99 9.27 2.06
N SER A 61 5.39 10.41 1.80
CA SER A 61 5.63 11.65 2.54
C SER A 61 5.05 11.62 3.95
N PHE A 62 3.91 10.92 4.13
CA PHE A 62 3.26 10.79 5.43
C PHE A 62 4.12 9.96 6.40
N ALA A 63 4.66 8.84 5.95
CA ALA A 63 5.51 7.97 6.76
C ALA A 63 6.83 8.68 7.16
N ARG A 64 7.46 9.39 6.23
CA ARG A 64 8.69 10.16 6.47
C ARG A 64 8.49 11.43 7.29
N ARG A 65 7.24 11.77 7.65
CA ARG A 65 6.85 13.02 8.35
C ARG A 65 7.24 14.28 7.57
N THR A 66 7.34 14.19 6.25
CA THR A 66 7.59 15.31 5.35
C THR A 66 6.33 15.87 4.71
N LYS A 67 5.18 15.20 4.94
CA LYS A 67 3.88 15.64 4.44
C LYS A 67 3.47 16.95 5.09
N LYS A 68 3.05 17.88 4.25
CA LYS A 68 2.40 19.15 4.62
C LYS A 68 0.90 19.07 4.35
N ARG A 69 0.15 20.08 4.75
CA ARG A 69 -1.27 20.18 4.41
C ARG A 69 -1.47 20.37 2.89
N PRO A 70 -2.50 19.77 2.29
CA PRO A 70 -3.43 18.81 2.92
C PRO A 70 -2.81 17.42 3.08
N LEU A 71 -3.37 16.60 3.98
CA LEU A 71 -3.13 15.17 3.97
C LEU A 71 -4.03 14.56 2.91
N ASP A 72 -3.46 14.03 1.84
CA ASP A 72 -4.19 13.53 0.67
C ASP A 72 -3.93 12.04 0.37
N ASP A 73 -2.78 11.50 0.76
CA ASP A 73 -2.39 10.12 0.50
C ASP A 73 -1.60 9.50 1.65
N ILE A 74 -1.81 8.23 1.88
CA ILE A 74 -1.11 7.39 2.86
C ILE A 74 -0.71 6.09 2.16
N ASP A 75 0.59 5.91 2.01
CA ASP A 75 1.18 4.82 1.23
C ASP A 75 1.60 3.67 2.14
N THR A 76 1.28 2.43 1.73
CA THR A 76 1.66 1.21 2.45
C THR A 76 2.04 0.11 1.47
N MET A 77 3.25 -0.44 1.61
CA MET A 77 3.67 -1.66 0.92
C MET A 77 3.31 -2.88 1.75
N ILE A 78 2.72 -3.87 1.11
CA ILE A 78 2.39 -5.17 1.69
C ILE A 78 3.25 -6.23 1.01
N ALA A 79 4.16 -6.82 1.78
CA ALA A 79 5.07 -7.82 1.27
C ALA A 79 4.39 -9.19 1.17
N LEU A 80 4.44 -9.80 0.01
CA LEU A 80 3.97 -11.15 -0.26
C LEU A 80 5.12 -12.16 -0.07
N LYS A 81 4.81 -13.37 0.41
CA LYS A 81 5.76 -14.47 0.42
C LYS A 81 5.98 -14.93 -1.02
N ALA A 82 7.22 -14.95 -1.46
CA ALA A 82 7.56 -15.22 -2.87
C ALA A 82 7.21 -16.64 -3.34
N GLN A 83 7.09 -17.63 -2.42
CA GLN A 83 6.68 -19.02 -2.73
C GLN A 83 7.46 -19.65 -3.90
N GLY A 84 8.76 -19.38 -3.96
CA GLY A 84 9.64 -19.89 -5.03
C GLY A 84 9.60 -19.08 -6.33
N CYS A 85 8.90 -17.96 -6.39
CA CYS A 85 9.03 -17.03 -7.51
C CYS A 85 10.44 -16.49 -7.61
N THR A 86 10.90 -16.30 -8.85
CA THR A 86 12.17 -15.65 -9.17
C THR A 86 11.90 -14.38 -9.95
N TYR A 87 12.88 -13.49 -10.02
CA TYR A 87 12.73 -12.25 -10.79
C TYR A 87 13.90 -12.06 -11.74
N LEU A 88 13.63 -11.32 -12.81
CA LEU A 88 14.61 -10.83 -13.74
C LEU A 88 14.40 -9.34 -13.95
N GLU A 89 15.45 -8.57 -13.74
CA GLU A 89 15.44 -7.13 -13.87
C GLU A 89 15.89 -6.72 -15.28
N TYR A 90 15.08 -5.89 -15.93
CA TYR A 90 15.37 -5.22 -17.18
C TYR A 90 15.47 -3.72 -16.93
N THR A 91 15.95 -2.99 -17.90
CA THR A 91 16.11 -1.52 -17.80
C THR A 91 14.77 -0.79 -17.54
N ASP A 92 13.67 -1.34 -18.03
CA ASP A 92 12.34 -0.71 -18.02
C ASP A 92 11.29 -1.45 -17.18
N ARG A 93 11.61 -2.67 -16.72
CA ARG A 93 10.66 -3.51 -15.97
C ARG A 93 11.37 -4.60 -15.16
N ILE A 94 10.62 -5.15 -14.23
CA ILE A 94 10.96 -6.40 -13.53
C ILE A 94 9.95 -7.46 -13.92
N GLU A 95 10.42 -8.63 -14.37
CA GLU A 95 9.58 -9.78 -14.64
C GLU A 95 9.70 -10.79 -13.48
N ILE A 96 8.57 -11.21 -12.94
CA ILE A 96 8.50 -12.20 -11.87
C ILE A 96 8.02 -13.51 -12.49
N THR A 97 8.86 -14.54 -12.44
CA THR A 97 8.53 -15.88 -12.90
C THR A 97 7.95 -16.70 -11.75
N VAL A 98 6.80 -17.28 -12.00
CA VAL A 98 6.02 -18.06 -11.03
C VAL A 98 6.23 -19.56 -11.29
N PRO A 99 6.68 -20.34 -10.30
CA PRO A 99 6.82 -21.79 -10.42
C PRO A 99 5.44 -22.48 -10.41
N ASP A 100 5.38 -23.69 -10.99
CA ASP A 100 4.14 -24.47 -11.05
C ASP A 100 3.61 -24.88 -9.67
N THR A 101 4.46 -24.89 -8.65
CA THR A 101 4.11 -25.20 -7.28
C THR A 101 3.33 -24.09 -6.56
N SER A 102 3.33 -22.86 -7.11
CA SER A 102 2.66 -21.71 -6.50
C SER A 102 1.27 -21.48 -7.10
N ALA A 103 0.28 -22.24 -6.61
CA ALA A 103 -1.08 -22.27 -7.19
C ALA A 103 -1.77 -20.90 -7.21
N GLN A 104 -1.62 -20.09 -6.13
CA GLN A 104 -2.25 -18.77 -6.05
C GLN A 104 -1.65 -17.82 -7.09
N PHE A 105 -0.33 -17.74 -7.19
CA PHE A 105 0.32 -16.85 -8.17
C PHE A 105 0.11 -17.31 -9.60
N LYS A 106 -0.01 -18.62 -9.86
CA LYS A 106 -0.33 -19.13 -11.21
C LYS A 106 -1.62 -18.56 -11.77
N LYS A 107 -2.65 -18.38 -10.94
CA LYS A 107 -3.93 -17.75 -11.34
C LYS A 107 -3.77 -16.28 -11.72
N LEU A 108 -2.69 -15.66 -11.27
CA LEU A 108 -2.38 -14.25 -11.49
C LEU A 108 -1.36 -14.03 -12.62
N CYS A 109 -0.90 -15.09 -13.30
CA CYS A 109 0.00 -14.97 -14.44
C CYS A 109 -0.71 -14.44 -15.69
N ASN A 110 0.09 -13.98 -16.66
CA ASN A 110 -0.36 -13.76 -18.01
C ASN A 110 -0.86 -15.06 -18.63
N ASP A 111 -1.77 -14.98 -19.57
CA ASP A 111 -2.33 -16.15 -20.23
C ASP A 111 -1.23 -16.91 -20.98
N ASN A 112 -1.16 -18.22 -20.77
CA ASN A 112 -0.16 -19.13 -21.34
C ASN A 112 1.30 -18.80 -20.97
N ALA A 113 1.55 -18.06 -19.88
CA ALA A 113 2.89 -17.71 -19.43
C ALA A 113 3.05 -17.98 -17.93
N SER A 114 4.30 -18.10 -17.48
CA SER A 114 4.64 -18.17 -16.05
C SER A 114 5.04 -16.81 -15.49
N ILE A 115 4.71 -15.72 -16.15
CA ILE A 115 5.04 -14.35 -15.73
C ILE A 115 3.87 -13.75 -14.97
N LEU A 116 4.14 -13.30 -13.74
CA LEU A 116 3.15 -12.65 -12.89
C LEU A 116 2.61 -11.37 -13.54
N ASN A 117 1.29 -11.23 -13.56
CA ASN A 117 0.63 -10.01 -14.03
C ASN A 117 0.34 -9.09 -12.84
N SER A 118 1.07 -7.99 -12.74
CA SER A 118 0.90 -7.00 -11.66
C SER A 118 -0.53 -6.46 -11.60
N LYS A 119 -1.20 -6.26 -12.74
CA LYS A 119 -2.59 -5.78 -12.79
C LYS A 119 -3.57 -6.79 -12.20
N LYS A 120 -3.39 -8.11 -12.49
CA LYS A 120 -4.21 -9.18 -11.89
C LYS A 120 -3.98 -9.22 -10.37
N LEU A 121 -2.74 -9.09 -9.92
CA LEU A 121 -2.39 -9.05 -8.50
C LEU A 121 -3.05 -7.87 -7.79
N ILE A 122 -2.89 -6.65 -8.29
CA ILE A 122 -3.50 -5.44 -7.69
C ILE A 122 -5.03 -5.54 -7.70
N ASN A 123 -5.64 -6.06 -8.77
CA ASN A 123 -7.08 -6.26 -8.83
C ASN A 123 -7.58 -7.29 -7.79
N LEU A 124 -6.76 -8.25 -7.38
CA LEU A 124 -7.07 -9.16 -6.28
C LEU A 124 -7.13 -8.41 -4.94
N PHE A 125 -6.21 -7.46 -4.69
CA PHE A 125 -6.30 -6.57 -3.53
C PHE A 125 -7.56 -5.71 -3.58
N VAL A 126 -7.87 -5.11 -4.74
CA VAL A 126 -9.11 -4.32 -4.93
C VAL A 126 -10.35 -5.16 -4.63
N LYS A 127 -10.44 -6.40 -5.15
CA LYS A 127 -11.54 -7.33 -4.87
C LYS A 127 -11.70 -7.57 -3.37
N ASN A 128 -10.61 -7.88 -2.68
CA ASN A 128 -10.65 -8.20 -1.25
C ASN A 128 -10.95 -6.96 -0.38
N LEU A 129 -10.43 -5.79 -0.72
CA LEU A 129 -10.78 -4.52 -0.06
C LEU A 129 -12.28 -4.22 -0.18
N LYS A 130 -12.91 -4.47 -1.34
CA LYS A 130 -14.35 -4.29 -1.54
C LYS A 130 -15.22 -5.24 -0.70
N ASN A 131 -14.66 -6.36 -0.26
CA ASN A 131 -15.36 -7.31 0.61
C ASN A 131 -15.27 -6.94 2.11
N VAL A 132 -14.52 -5.90 2.47
CA VAL A 132 -14.49 -5.39 3.84
C VAL A 132 -15.74 -4.55 4.08
N SER A 133 -16.60 -4.97 5.01
CA SER A 133 -17.91 -4.34 5.24
C SER A 133 -17.84 -2.85 5.54
N GLN A 134 -16.78 -2.40 6.25
CA GLN A 134 -16.58 -0.98 6.56
C GLN A 134 -16.23 -0.14 5.31
N TYR A 135 -15.91 -0.78 4.20
CA TYR A 135 -15.52 -0.12 2.94
C TYR A 135 -16.61 -0.20 1.86
N GLU A 136 -17.82 -0.65 2.20
CA GLU A 136 -18.91 -0.81 1.24
C GLU A 136 -19.26 0.45 0.42
N ASN A 137 -19.07 1.64 1.03
CA ASN A 137 -19.30 2.94 0.40
C ASN A 137 -18.02 3.62 -0.07
N ALA A 138 -16.89 2.93 -0.09
CA ALA A 138 -15.61 3.49 -0.52
C ALA A 138 -15.43 3.39 -2.04
N ASP A 139 -14.74 4.38 -2.63
CA ASP A 139 -14.20 4.24 -3.99
C ASP A 139 -12.90 3.43 -3.93
N ILE A 140 -12.95 2.19 -4.44
CA ILE A 140 -11.81 1.27 -4.44
C ILE A 140 -11.51 0.86 -5.86
N LYS A 141 -10.31 1.18 -6.32
CA LYS A 141 -9.88 0.90 -7.69
C LYS A 141 -8.37 0.68 -7.77
N ARG A 142 -7.95 0.05 -8.84
CA ARG A 142 -6.53 0.04 -9.20
C ARG A 142 -6.13 1.40 -9.76
N ASN A 143 -5.05 1.94 -9.23
CA ASN A 143 -4.42 3.15 -9.73
C ASN A 143 -2.91 2.87 -9.88
N GLN A 144 -2.44 2.75 -11.13
CA GLN A 144 -1.07 2.35 -11.44
C GLN A 144 -0.67 1.06 -10.69
N GLU A 145 0.31 1.13 -9.79
CA GLU A 145 0.87 0.02 -9.03
C GLU A 145 0.21 -0.19 -7.65
N ALA A 146 -0.86 0.56 -7.36
CA ALA A 146 -1.56 0.51 -6.08
C ALA A 146 -3.02 0.08 -6.21
N ALA A 147 -3.54 -0.54 -5.16
CA ALA A 147 -4.96 -0.59 -4.86
C ALA A 147 -5.31 0.64 -4.01
N THR A 148 -5.94 1.63 -4.65
CA THR A 148 -6.31 2.89 -3.99
C THR A 148 -7.68 2.77 -3.36
N LEU A 149 -7.76 3.09 -2.06
CA LEU A 149 -8.99 3.14 -1.26
C LEU A 149 -9.27 4.58 -0.86
N LYS A 150 -10.41 5.11 -1.27
CA LYS A 150 -10.91 6.43 -0.88
C LYS A 150 -12.19 6.30 -0.06
N LEU A 151 -12.12 6.68 1.21
CA LEU A 151 -13.27 6.72 2.11
C LEU A 151 -13.98 8.06 2.00
N LEU A 152 -15.32 8.06 1.99
CA LEU A 152 -16.11 9.30 1.98
C LEU A 152 -15.95 10.12 3.26
N SER A 153 -15.59 9.48 4.37
CA SER A 153 -15.45 10.08 5.69
C SER A 153 -14.09 10.74 5.94
N TYR A 154 -13.13 10.59 5.03
CA TYR A 154 -11.78 11.13 5.16
C TYR A 154 -11.36 11.91 3.92
N GLU A 155 -10.51 12.90 4.11
CA GLU A 155 -9.94 13.71 3.04
C GLU A 155 -8.74 13.04 2.33
N TRP A 156 -8.18 11.96 2.94
CA TRP A 156 -7.04 11.22 2.39
C TRP A 156 -7.46 9.89 1.74
N ASN A 157 -6.62 9.44 0.84
CA ASN A 157 -6.68 8.11 0.26
C ASN A 157 -5.67 7.18 0.93
N PHE A 158 -5.86 5.88 0.76
CA PHE A 158 -4.85 4.88 1.07
C PHE A 158 -4.40 4.21 -0.22
N ASP A 159 -3.09 4.13 -0.43
CA ASP A 159 -2.48 3.39 -1.51
C ASP A 159 -1.79 2.13 -0.96
N VAL A 160 -2.35 0.98 -1.30
CA VAL A 160 -1.83 -0.34 -0.91
C VAL A 160 -1.08 -0.92 -2.10
N VAL A 161 0.24 -1.08 -1.93
CA VAL A 161 1.15 -1.55 -2.98
C VAL A 161 1.64 -2.94 -2.63
N PRO A 162 1.27 -3.99 -3.41
CA PRO A 162 1.89 -5.30 -3.27
C PRO A 162 3.37 -5.25 -3.64
N CYS A 163 4.20 -5.90 -2.84
CA CYS A 163 5.64 -5.99 -3.12
C CYS A 163 6.21 -7.36 -2.73
N PHE A 164 7.45 -7.60 -3.16
CA PHE A 164 8.24 -8.77 -2.78
C PHE A 164 9.59 -8.28 -2.23
N PHE A 165 10.13 -9.02 -1.27
CA PHE A 165 11.53 -8.87 -0.93
C PHE A 165 12.38 -9.66 -1.93
N THR A 166 13.39 -9.03 -2.46
CA THR A 166 14.46 -9.70 -3.20
C THR A 166 15.50 -10.24 -2.22
N THR A 167 16.17 -11.34 -2.58
CA THR A 167 17.39 -11.75 -1.90
C THR A 167 18.48 -10.70 -2.21
N GLU A 168 19.28 -10.36 -1.22
CA GLU A 168 20.48 -9.58 -1.48
C GLU A 168 21.35 -10.34 -2.49
N ASP A 169 21.85 -9.64 -3.50
CA ASP A 169 22.83 -10.20 -4.41
C ASP A 169 24.10 -10.48 -3.60
N PRO A 170 24.57 -11.74 -3.50
CA PRO A 170 25.77 -12.06 -2.73
C PRO A 170 27.04 -11.44 -3.32
N PHE A 171 26.94 -10.80 -4.51
CA PHE A 171 28.03 -10.17 -5.23
C PHE A 171 27.83 -8.64 -5.43
N GLY A 172 26.76 -8.04 -4.87
CA GLY A 172 26.40 -6.61 -4.98
C GLY A 172 27.10 -5.70 -3.98
#